data_5d0fba907efbd1dacb77a1cf8f23924c
#
_entry.id   5d0fba907efbd1dacb77a1cf8f23924c
#
_cell.length_a   1.000
_cell.length_b   1.000
_cell.length_c   1.000
_cell.angle_alpha   90.00
_cell.angle_beta   90.00
_cell.angle_gamma   90.00
#
_symmetry.space_group_name_H-M   'P 1'
#
loop_
_entity.id
_entity.type
_entity.pdbx_description
1 polymer ?
#
loop_
_entity_poly.entity_id
_entity_poly.type
_entity_poly.pdbx_seq_one_letter_code
_entity_poly.pdbx_strand_id
1 'polypeptide(L)'
;MITSLEDKGEAPGERIVLLGRLVAWLVIVISALSLLGRGLDVGSLRSLPVPTWTEIDRTLLFLYLGLGSAFALRSPHDTGWRRFVVIAVPLVSLILCFWKLVETQLVTGFETDGILSGVTSIDTSIGMHELFGLIVVSLGVLLFNVKTYGATAVAGLFLLSAIVISYVGIAGFIYSAGVLQVLISSSIPATINSSIVLLLLALAAFLNHWDHEPVSTFTSDTAGGTLSRSLIP
;
A
#
# COMPACT_ATOMS: atom_id res chain seq x y z
N MET A 1 -31.06 34.31 27.34
CA MET A 1 -29.68 34.30 26.79
C MET A 1 -29.27 32.84 26.67
N ILE A 2 -29.72 32.23 25.58
CA ILE A 2 -29.45 30.81 25.29
C ILE A 2 -28.26 30.84 24.34
N THR A 3 -27.08 30.60 24.88
CA THR A 3 -25.87 30.37 24.08
C THR A 3 -26.06 29.06 23.32
N SER A 4 -26.31 29.18 22.03
CA SER A 4 -26.23 28.07 21.08
C SER A 4 -24.87 27.41 21.24
N LEU A 5 -24.87 26.20 21.74
CA LEU A 5 -23.75 25.25 21.52
C LEU A 5 -23.68 25.03 20.01
N GLU A 6 -22.95 25.90 19.31
CA GLU A 6 -22.48 25.60 17.97
C GLU A 6 -21.69 24.31 18.07
N ASP A 7 -22.34 23.24 17.66
CA ASP A 7 -21.70 21.99 17.34
C ASP A 7 -20.66 22.34 16.25
N LYS A 8 -19.40 22.54 16.67
CA LYS A 8 -18.26 22.66 15.78
C LYS A 8 -18.08 21.28 15.14
N GLY A 9 -18.97 20.98 14.18
CA GLY A 9 -18.84 19.80 13.35
C GLY A 9 -17.43 19.82 12.75
N GLU A 10 -16.60 18.87 13.13
CA GLU A 10 -15.29 18.63 12.53
C GLU A 10 -15.43 18.72 11.03
N ALA A 11 -14.59 19.53 10.39
CA ALA A 11 -14.61 19.68 8.94
C ALA A 11 -14.51 18.29 8.30
N PRO A 12 -15.34 17.98 7.28
CA PRO A 12 -15.39 16.63 6.68
C PRO A 12 -14.01 16.10 6.29
N GLY A 13 -13.07 16.98 5.96
CA GLY A 13 -11.69 16.63 5.68
C GLY A 13 -10.89 16.07 6.84
N GLU A 14 -11.13 16.55 8.06
CA GLU A 14 -10.43 16.04 9.25
C GLU A 14 -10.80 14.59 9.54
N ARG A 15 -12.05 14.22 9.33
CA ARG A 15 -12.53 12.83 9.49
C ARG A 15 -11.90 11.90 8.48
N ILE A 16 -11.70 12.35 7.22
CA ILE A 16 -11.06 11.55 6.17
C ILE A 16 -9.60 11.30 6.51
N VAL A 17 -8.87 12.31 6.95
CA VAL A 17 -7.47 12.15 7.38
C VAL A 17 -7.37 11.24 8.60
N LEU A 18 -8.28 11.38 9.57
CA LEU A 18 -8.33 10.50 10.73
C LEU A 18 -8.54 9.03 10.31
N LEU A 19 -9.47 8.79 9.38
CA LEU A 19 -9.70 7.46 8.81
C LEU A 19 -8.44 6.92 8.14
N GLY A 20 -7.76 7.73 7.33
CA GLY A 20 -6.50 7.36 6.68
C GLY A 20 -5.42 6.96 7.69
N ARG A 21 -5.30 7.68 8.81
CA ARG A 21 -4.39 7.34 9.90
C ARG A 21 -4.78 6.05 10.61
N LEU A 22 -6.06 5.83 10.86
CA LEU A 22 -6.54 4.59 11.48
C LEU A 22 -6.21 3.38 10.60
N VAL A 23 -6.42 3.50 9.28
CA VAL A 23 -6.04 2.45 8.33
C VAL A 23 -4.52 2.23 8.32
N ALA A 24 -3.72 3.30 8.38
CA ALA A 24 -2.26 3.18 8.49
C ALA A 24 -1.82 2.46 9.79
N TRP A 25 -2.45 2.77 10.93
CA TRP A 25 -2.22 2.06 12.18
C TRP A 25 -2.60 0.59 12.08
N LEU A 26 -3.69 0.25 11.40
CA LEU A 26 -4.07 -1.14 11.15
C LEU A 26 -2.99 -1.90 10.36
N VAL A 27 -2.42 -1.29 9.33
CA VAL A 27 -1.28 -1.86 8.58
C VAL A 27 -0.08 -2.10 9.48
N ILE A 28 0.27 -1.13 10.35
CA ILE A 28 1.37 -1.26 11.30
C ILE A 28 1.13 -2.45 12.25
N VAL A 29 -0.07 -2.54 12.83
CA VAL A 29 -0.42 -3.60 13.77
C VAL A 29 -0.35 -4.98 13.10
N ILE A 30 -0.94 -5.14 11.92
CA ILE A 30 -0.89 -6.40 11.17
C ILE A 30 0.56 -6.79 10.87
N SER A 31 1.37 -5.87 10.36
CA SER A 31 2.76 -6.14 9.99
C SER A 31 3.62 -6.46 11.22
N ALA A 32 3.45 -5.72 12.31
CA ALA A 32 4.19 -5.95 13.56
C ALA A 32 3.79 -7.30 14.18
N LEU A 33 2.51 -7.64 14.24
CA LEU A 33 2.05 -8.92 14.77
C LEU A 33 2.53 -10.09 13.92
N SER A 34 2.54 -9.96 12.59
CA SER A 34 3.07 -10.99 11.69
C SER A 34 4.59 -11.19 11.88
N LEU A 35 5.35 -10.10 12.08
CA LEU A 35 6.78 -10.18 12.41
C LEU A 35 7.01 -10.83 13.77
N LEU A 36 6.24 -10.46 14.81
CA LEU A 36 6.29 -11.07 16.14
C LEU A 36 5.93 -12.56 16.09
N GLY A 37 4.88 -12.92 15.31
CA GLY A 37 4.49 -14.31 15.12
C GLY A 37 5.61 -15.16 14.53
N ARG A 38 6.42 -14.59 13.63
CA ARG A 38 7.62 -15.25 13.11
C ARG A 38 8.73 -15.37 14.14
N GLY A 39 8.94 -14.34 14.96
CA GLY A 39 9.94 -14.38 16.04
C GLY A 39 9.62 -15.36 17.16
N LEU A 40 8.34 -15.55 17.46
CA LEU A 40 7.84 -16.41 18.52
C LEU A 40 7.40 -17.81 18.04
N ASP A 41 7.54 -18.08 16.75
CA ASP A 41 7.11 -19.33 16.11
C ASP A 41 5.60 -19.63 16.24
N VAL A 42 4.75 -18.59 16.28
CA VAL A 42 3.30 -18.72 16.39
C VAL A 42 2.65 -18.66 15.01
N GLY A 43 2.24 -19.80 14.48
CA GLY A 43 1.73 -19.94 13.11
C GLY A 43 0.52 -19.05 12.80
N SER A 44 -0.43 -18.92 13.75
CA SER A 44 -1.62 -18.07 13.56
C SER A 44 -1.32 -16.58 13.39
N LEU A 45 -0.22 -16.09 13.96
CA LEU A 45 0.21 -14.69 13.82
C LEU A 45 1.03 -14.46 12.55
N ARG A 46 1.72 -15.49 12.03
CA ARG A 46 2.56 -15.37 10.82
C ARG A 46 1.76 -15.04 9.57
N SER A 47 0.53 -15.56 9.49
CA SER A 47 -0.34 -15.46 8.32
C SER A 47 -1.46 -14.43 8.46
N LEU A 48 -1.27 -13.37 9.27
CA LEU A 48 -2.24 -12.28 9.37
C LEU A 48 -2.32 -11.49 8.01
N PRO A 49 -3.48 -10.91 7.67
CA PRO A 49 -4.71 -10.82 8.46
C PRO A 49 -5.57 -12.10 8.50
N VAL A 50 -5.33 -13.07 7.63
CA VAL A 50 -6.10 -14.32 7.61
C VAL A 50 -5.20 -15.50 8.01
N PRO A 51 -5.35 -16.03 9.25
CA PRO A 51 -4.39 -16.99 9.83
C PRO A 51 -4.25 -18.34 9.09
N THR A 52 -5.21 -18.71 8.27
CA THR A 52 -5.20 -19.97 7.52
C THR A 52 -4.55 -19.89 6.15
N TRP A 53 -4.11 -18.69 5.76
CA TRP A 53 -3.58 -18.44 4.43
C TRP A 53 -2.05 -18.28 4.43
N THR A 54 -1.48 -18.10 3.23
CA THR A 54 -0.04 -18.01 3.04
C THR A 54 0.59 -16.83 3.81
N GLU A 55 1.79 -17.04 4.32
CA GLU A 55 2.56 -16.03 5.03
C GLU A 55 3.02 -14.91 4.10
N ILE A 56 3.05 -13.69 4.62
CA ILE A 56 3.64 -12.54 3.91
C ILE A 56 5.16 -12.60 4.06
N ASP A 57 5.91 -12.30 3.00
CA ASP A 57 7.38 -12.24 3.06
C ASP A 57 7.89 -11.22 4.11
N ARG A 58 9.05 -11.53 4.74
CA ARG A 58 9.62 -10.66 5.78
C ARG A 58 9.95 -9.27 5.25
N THR A 59 10.52 -9.19 4.07
CA THR A 59 10.89 -7.91 3.44
C THR A 59 9.66 -7.05 3.21
N LEU A 60 8.56 -7.65 2.72
CA LEU A 60 7.29 -6.96 2.55
C LEU A 60 6.73 -6.44 3.87
N LEU A 61 6.79 -7.24 4.94
CA LEU A 61 6.32 -6.82 6.26
C LEU A 61 7.08 -5.59 6.78
N PHE A 62 8.42 -5.55 6.60
CA PHE A 62 9.20 -4.37 6.97
C PHE A 62 8.84 -3.15 6.12
N LEU A 63 8.60 -3.32 4.82
CA LEU A 63 8.18 -2.25 3.94
C LEU A 63 6.78 -1.72 4.30
N TYR A 64 5.83 -2.61 4.58
CA TYR A 64 4.49 -2.24 5.04
C TYR A 64 4.53 -1.51 6.38
N LEU A 65 5.31 -1.99 7.34
CA LEU A 65 5.50 -1.35 8.64
C LEU A 65 6.11 0.04 8.49
N GLY A 66 7.15 0.17 7.66
CA GLY A 66 7.80 1.45 7.38
C GLY A 66 6.84 2.45 6.73
N LEU A 67 6.20 2.08 5.62
CA LEU A 67 5.26 2.94 4.91
C LEU A 67 4.03 3.28 5.76
N GLY A 68 3.47 2.30 6.47
CA GLY A 68 2.38 2.53 7.41
C GLY A 68 2.76 3.55 8.49
N SER A 69 3.97 3.44 9.05
CA SER A 69 4.49 4.40 10.03
C SER A 69 4.65 5.79 9.45
N ALA A 70 5.15 5.92 8.23
CA ALA A 70 5.26 7.21 7.55
C ALA A 70 3.88 7.87 7.36
N PHE A 71 2.85 7.09 7.00
CA PHE A 71 1.49 7.61 6.85
C PHE A 71 0.81 7.93 8.17
N ALA A 72 1.02 7.14 9.21
CA ALA A 72 0.48 7.40 10.55
C ALA A 72 1.09 8.67 11.17
N LEU A 73 2.38 8.93 10.91
CA LEU A 73 3.10 10.11 11.42
C LEU A 73 2.82 11.39 10.63
N ARG A 74 2.24 11.29 9.43
CA ARG A 74 1.96 12.45 8.58
C ARG A 74 0.99 13.41 9.28
N SER A 75 1.34 14.70 9.28
CA SER A 75 0.50 15.79 9.79
C SER A 75 0.44 16.93 8.78
N PRO A 76 -0.68 17.68 8.69
CA PRO A 76 -0.78 18.87 7.83
C PRO A 76 0.29 19.93 8.14
N HIS A 77 0.78 19.93 9.39
CA HIS A 77 1.80 20.87 9.89
C HIS A 77 3.17 20.20 10.07
N ASP A 78 3.50 19.22 9.21
CA ASP A 78 4.76 18.50 9.33
C ASP A 78 5.96 19.43 9.16
N THR A 79 6.71 19.56 10.24
CA THR A 79 7.97 20.32 10.30
C THR A 79 9.11 19.41 10.76
N GLY A 80 10.33 19.68 10.27
CA GLY A 80 11.54 19.01 10.72
C GLY A 80 11.60 17.51 10.41
N TRP A 81 11.87 16.67 11.41
CA TRP A 81 12.18 15.25 11.24
C TRP A 81 11.01 14.42 10.68
N ARG A 82 9.76 14.79 10.97
CA ARG A 82 8.56 14.08 10.44
C ARG A 82 8.51 14.15 8.92
N ARG A 83 8.73 15.35 8.37
CA ARG A 83 8.80 15.54 6.92
C ARG A 83 9.92 14.70 6.29
N PHE A 84 11.06 14.63 6.98
CA PHE A 84 12.16 13.76 6.53
C PHE A 84 11.73 12.30 6.47
N VAL A 85 11.07 11.76 7.51
CA VAL A 85 10.58 10.37 7.55
C VAL A 85 9.58 10.10 6.43
N VAL A 86 8.62 11.01 6.21
CA VAL A 86 7.58 10.89 5.16
C VAL A 86 8.18 10.85 3.74
N ILE A 87 9.36 11.41 3.53
CA ILE A 87 10.06 11.35 2.24
C ILE A 87 11.05 10.18 2.21
N ALA A 88 11.84 9.99 3.25
CA ALA A 88 12.91 9.00 3.28
C ALA A 88 12.37 7.56 3.23
N VAL A 89 11.29 7.27 3.95
CA VAL A 89 10.74 5.91 4.01
C VAL A 89 10.21 5.43 2.65
N PRO A 90 9.36 6.20 1.93
CA PRO A 90 8.95 5.80 0.58
C PRO A 90 10.13 5.71 -0.41
N LEU A 91 11.15 6.57 -0.28
CA LEU A 91 12.33 6.50 -1.12
C LEU A 91 13.13 5.22 -0.88
N VAL A 92 13.37 4.86 0.37
CA VAL A 92 14.04 3.60 0.74
C VAL A 92 13.21 2.40 0.29
N SER A 93 11.89 2.45 0.48
CA SER A 93 10.97 1.40 0.01
C SER A 93 11.08 1.23 -1.50
N LEU A 94 11.11 2.32 -2.26
CA LEU A 94 11.25 2.29 -3.71
C LEU A 94 12.58 1.63 -4.15
N ILE A 95 13.69 2.01 -3.52
CA ILE A 95 15.01 1.46 -3.80
C ILE A 95 15.03 -0.05 -3.49
N LEU A 96 14.49 -0.47 -2.35
CA LEU A 96 14.46 -1.87 -1.96
C LEU A 96 13.55 -2.71 -2.88
N CYS A 97 12.38 -2.19 -3.26
CA CYS A 97 11.51 -2.86 -4.21
C CYS A 97 12.16 -3.00 -5.58
N PHE A 98 12.84 -1.96 -6.05
CA PHE A 98 13.56 -2.02 -7.33
C PHE A 98 14.73 -2.99 -7.28
N TRP A 99 15.49 -2.99 -6.18
CA TRP A 99 16.56 -3.98 -5.96
C TRP A 99 16.02 -5.42 -6.01
N LYS A 100 14.93 -5.69 -5.28
CA LYS A 100 14.28 -7.00 -5.28
C LYS A 100 13.74 -7.40 -6.66
N LEU A 101 13.21 -6.47 -7.41
CA LEU A 101 12.75 -6.71 -8.78
C LEU A 101 13.90 -7.11 -9.69
N VAL A 102 15.04 -6.40 -9.61
CA VAL A 102 16.25 -6.74 -10.38
C VAL A 102 16.80 -8.11 -9.96
N GLU A 103 16.88 -8.37 -8.64
CA GLU A 103 17.31 -9.67 -8.11
C GLU A 103 16.46 -10.81 -8.65
N THR A 104 15.12 -10.67 -8.61
CA THR A 104 14.18 -11.68 -9.12
C THR A 104 14.38 -11.91 -10.62
N GLN A 105 14.55 -10.84 -11.41
CA GLN A 105 14.77 -10.96 -12.86
C GLN A 105 16.11 -11.61 -13.21
N LEU A 106 17.17 -11.29 -12.47
CA LEU A 106 18.47 -11.90 -12.67
C LEU A 106 18.45 -13.40 -12.34
N VAL A 107 17.83 -13.77 -11.20
CA VAL A 107 17.74 -15.17 -10.79
C VAL A 107 16.94 -16.00 -11.80
N THR A 108 15.74 -15.52 -12.19
CA THR A 108 14.91 -16.24 -13.18
C THR A 108 15.55 -16.30 -14.55
N GLY A 109 16.33 -15.29 -14.95
CA GLY A 109 17.10 -15.28 -16.21
C GLY A 109 18.23 -16.31 -16.25
N PHE A 110 18.88 -16.58 -15.11
CA PHE A 110 19.96 -17.57 -15.02
C PHE A 110 19.47 -19.02 -14.82
N GLU A 111 18.29 -19.22 -14.23
CA GLU A 111 17.71 -20.57 -14.06
C GLU A 111 17.34 -21.24 -15.40
N THR A 112 17.06 -20.47 -16.45
CA THR A 112 16.80 -21.02 -17.79
C THR A 112 18.03 -21.73 -18.39
N ASP A 113 19.24 -21.42 -17.95
CA ASP A 113 20.46 -22.01 -18.45
C ASP A 113 20.97 -23.25 -17.66
N GLY A 114 20.20 -23.72 -16.65
CA GLY A 114 20.44 -24.99 -15.96
C GLY A 114 21.75 -25.13 -15.14
N ILE A 115 22.55 -24.06 -15.02
CA ILE A 115 23.88 -24.10 -14.42
C ILE A 115 23.89 -23.86 -12.91
N LEU A 116 22.84 -23.25 -12.33
CA LEU A 116 22.80 -22.80 -10.93
C LEU A 116 21.67 -23.40 -10.07
N SER A 117 20.98 -24.43 -10.54
CA SER A 117 19.84 -25.03 -9.84
C SER A 117 20.16 -25.65 -8.46
N GLY A 118 21.41 -25.66 -8.03
CA GLY A 118 21.86 -26.25 -6.76
C GLY A 118 22.28 -25.24 -5.68
N VAL A 119 22.35 -23.93 -5.98
CA VAL A 119 22.99 -22.97 -5.06
C VAL A 119 22.01 -21.95 -4.48
N THR A 120 20.87 -21.74 -5.09
CA THR A 120 19.95 -20.65 -4.68
C THR A 120 18.59 -21.17 -4.24
N SER A 121 18.51 -21.68 -3.02
CA SER A 121 17.25 -21.60 -2.25
C SER A 121 17.02 -20.14 -1.79
N ILE A 122 17.08 -19.18 -2.72
CA ILE A 122 16.64 -17.83 -2.46
C ILE A 122 15.13 -17.92 -2.34
N ASP A 123 14.65 -17.58 -1.17
CA ASP A 123 13.21 -17.52 -0.84
C ASP A 123 12.55 -16.43 -1.72
N THR A 124 12.32 -16.75 -3.00
CA THR A 124 11.74 -15.89 -4.02
C THR A 124 10.23 -15.83 -3.84
N SER A 125 9.75 -15.80 -2.60
CA SER A 125 8.33 -15.84 -2.24
C SER A 125 7.58 -14.52 -2.48
N ILE A 126 8.26 -13.48 -2.99
CA ILE A 126 7.64 -12.17 -3.24
C ILE A 126 6.98 -12.16 -4.62
N GLY A 127 5.66 -11.96 -4.65
CA GLY A 127 4.91 -11.81 -5.89
C GLY A 127 5.25 -10.51 -6.62
N MET A 128 5.41 -10.59 -7.93
CA MET A 128 5.73 -9.43 -8.78
C MET A 128 4.71 -8.30 -8.63
N HIS A 129 3.41 -8.63 -8.53
CA HIS A 129 2.34 -7.64 -8.37
C HIS A 129 2.47 -6.86 -7.05
N GLU A 130 2.98 -7.48 -5.98
CA GLU A 130 3.21 -6.86 -4.67
C GLU A 130 4.34 -5.84 -4.75
N LEU A 131 5.45 -6.19 -5.43
CA LEU A 131 6.55 -5.27 -5.70
C LEU A 131 6.09 -4.08 -6.54
N PHE A 132 5.36 -4.33 -7.64
CA PHE A 132 4.79 -3.26 -8.46
C PHE A 132 3.83 -2.39 -7.67
N GLY A 133 2.95 -2.97 -6.87
CA GLY A 133 2.05 -2.22 -6.01
C GLY A 133 2.78 -1.30 -5.03
N LEU A 134 3.83 -1.79 -4.37
CA LEU A 134 4.66 -0.99 -3.45
C LEU A 134 5.45 0.11 -4.18
N ILE A 135 6.00 -0.19 -5.37
CA ILE A 135 6.66 0.82 -6.21
C ILE A 135 5.68 1.95 -6.54
N VAL A 136 4.49 1.60 -6.98
CA VAL A 136 3.45 2.56 -7.37
C VAL A 136 2.98 3.40 -6.17
N VAL A 137 2.76 2.78 -4.99
CA VAL A 137 2.45 3.51 -3.75
C VAL A 137 3.57 4.46 -3.38
N SER A 138 4.82 3.99 -3.38
CA SER A 138 5.99 4.79 -3.00
C SER A 138 6.19 5.98 -3.94
N LEU A 139 6.06 5.77 -5.25
CA LEU A 139 6.11 6.85 -6.26
C LEU A 139 4.97 7.86 -6.07
N GLY A 140 3.73 7.38 -5.85
CA GLY A 140 2.59 8.24 -5.61
C GLY A 140 2.84 9.16 -4.42
N VAL A 141 3.30 8.61 -3.29
CA VAL A 141 3.60 9.39 -2.08
C VAL A 141 4.75 10.38 -2.28
N LEU A 142 5.81 9.98 -2.99
CA LEU A 142 6.91 10.89 -3.30
C LEU A 142 6.47 12.05 -4.19
N LEU A 143 5.64 11.80 -5.20
CA LEU A 143 5.11 12.82 -6.10
C LEU A 143 4.19 13.82 -5.39
N PHE A 144 3.44 13.41 -4.36
CA PHE A 144 2.66 14.35 -3.54
C PHE A 144 3.53 15.37 -2.79
N ASN A 145 4.81 15.08 -2.57
CA ASN A 145 5.73 16.04 -1.97
C ASN A 145 6.26 17.09 -2.98
N VAL A 146 6.02 16.87 -4.29
CA VAL A 146 6.37 17.82 -5.35
C VAL A 146 5.21 18.79 -5.54
N LYS A 147 5.44 20.08 -5.25
CA LYS A 147 4.41 21.13 -5.26
C LYS A 147 4.05 21.60 -6.68
N THR A 148 3.79 20.68 -7.61
CA THR A 148 3.30 21.04 -8.95
C THR A 148 1.95 20.37 -9.18
N TYR A 149 1.02 21.09 -9.78
CA TYR A 149 -0.34 20.60 -10.07
C TYR A 149 -0.33 19.26 -10.84
N GLY A 150 0.52 19.15 -11.85
CA GLY A 150 0.65 17.90 -12.62
C GLY A 150 1.16 16.73 -11.80
N ALA A 151 2.08 16.94 -10.86
CA ALA A 151 2.62 15.88 -10.02
C ALA A 151 1.56 15.32 -9.06
N THR A 152 0.69 16.15 -8.50
CA THR A 152 -0.38 15.71 -7.60
C THR A 152 -1.43 14.86 -8.31
N ALA A 153 -1.83 15.25 -9.52
CA ALA A 153 -2.76 14.45 -10.34
C ALA A 153 -2.15 13.07 -10.69
N VAL A 154 -0.88 13.04 -11.13
CA VAL A 154 -0.17 11.80 -11.43
C VAL A 154 0.00 10.95 -10.17
N ALA A 155 0.31 11.54 -9.02
CA ALA A 155 0.41 10.87 -7.75
C ALA A 155 -0.91 10.17 -7.37
N GLY A 156 -2.04 10.87 -7.54
CA GLY A 156 -3.38 10.30 -7.33
C GLY A 156 -3.65 9.10 -8.24
N LEU A 157 -3.27 9.18 -9.52
CA LEU A 157 -3.39 8.06 -10.46
C LEU A 157 -2.55 6.86 -10.03
N PHE A 158 -1.33 7.07 -9.52
CA PHE A 158 -0.51 5.99 -8.98
C PHE A 158 -1.18 5.31 -7.78
N LEU A 159 -1.74 6.06 -6.83
CA LEU A 159 -2.42 5.44 -5.70
C LEU A 159 -3.69 4.69 -6.10
N LEU A 160 -4.47 5.22 -7.06
CA LEU A 160 -5.61 4.50 -7.63
C LEU A 160 -5.17 3.21 -8.32
N SER A 161 -4.05 3.25 -9.08
CA SER A 161 -3.50 2.04 -9.71
C SER A 161 -3.09 0.99 -8.67
N ALA A 162 -2.50 1.41 -7.54
CA ALA A 162 -2.16 0.49 -6.45
C ALA A 162 -3.40 -0.16 -5.83
N ILE A 163 -4.50 0.59 -5.67
CA ILE A 163 -5.79 0.05 -5.21
C ILE A 163 -6.31 -1.01 -6.20
N VAL A 164 -6.27 -0.71 -7.50
CA VAL A 164 -6.71 -1.65 -8.55
C VAL A 164 -5.83 -2.91 -8.57
N ILE A 165 -4.50 -2.77 -8.50
CA ILE A 165 -3.56 -3.90 -8.45
C ILE A 165 -3.89 -4.80 -7.25
N SER A 166 -4.10 -4.21 -6.08
CA SER A 166 -4.43 -4.96 -4.86
C SER A 166 -5.79 -5.67 -4.98
N TYR A 167 -6.79 -4.98 -5.54
CA TYR A 167 -8.12 -5.55 -5.76
C TYR A 167 -8.07 -6.72 -6.74
N VAL A 168 -7.32 -6.59 -7.83
CA VAL A 168 -7.15 -7.68 -8.81
C VAL A 168 -6.45 -8.88 -8.17
N GLY A 169 -5.47 -8.67 -7.29
CA GLY A 169 -4.82 -9.72 -6.51
C GLY A 169 -5.82 -10.48 -5.62
N ILE A 170 -6.68 -9.76 -4.90
CA ILE A 170 -7.74 -10.35 -4.06
C ILE A 170 -8.77 -11.09 -4.91
N ALA A 171 -9.26 -10.47 -6.00
CA ALA A 171 -10.24 -11.06 -6.89
C ALA A 171 -9.68 -12.32 -7.58
N GLY A 172 -8.44 -12.29 -8.05
CA GLY A 172 -7.76 -13.45 -8.64
C GLY A 172 -7.73 -14.65 -7.70
N PHE A 173 -7.53 -14.40 -6.40
CA PHE A 173 -7.58 -15.45 -5.40
C PHE A 173 -9.01 -15.97 -5.16
N ILE A 174 -10.00 -15.08 -4.95
CA ILE A 174 -11.40 -15.47 -4.64
C ILE A 174 -12.00 -16.28 -5.78
N TYR A 175 -11.77 -15.88 -7.01
CA TYR A 175 -12.33 -16.57 -8.18
C TYR A 175 -11.52 -17.77 -8.63
N SER A 176 -10.43 -18.14 -7.91
CA SER A 176 -9.49 -19.20 -8.29
C SER A 176 -9.10 -19.11 -9.77
N ALA A 177 -9.10 -17.90 -10.30
CA ALA A 177 -8.85 -17.64 -11.71
C ALA A 177 -7.33 -17.72 -11.96
N GLY A 178 -6.82 -18.97 -12.07
CA GLY A 178 -5.40 -19.24 -12.33
C GLY A 178 -4.84 -18.43 -13.50
N VAL A 179 -5.68 -18.09 -14.49
CA VAL A 179 -5.31 -17.22 -15.62
C VAL A 179 -4.96 -15.80 -15.16
N LEU A 180 -5.72 -15.22 -14.23
CA LEU A 180 -5.41 -13.88 -13.66
C LEU A 180 -4.17 -13.92 -12.77
N GLN A 181 -3.97 -15.01 -12.01
CA GLN A 181 -2.75 -15.21 -11.23
C GLN A 181 -1.52 -15.36 -12.14
N VAL A 182 -1.62 -16.08 -13.24
CA VAL A 182 -0.53 -16.28 -14.21
C VAL A 182 -0.23 -15.01 -15.01
N LEU A 183 -1.23 -14.19 -15.34
CA LEU A 183 -1.01 -12.91 -16.03
C LEU A 183 -0.28 -11.89 -15.17
N ILE A 184 -0.46 -11.97 -13.83
CA ILE A 184 0.12 -11.01 -12.88
C ILE A 184 1.44 -11.53 -12.29
N SER A 185 1.62 -12.85 -12.22
CA SER A 185 2.84 -13.46 -11.70
C SER A 185 3.23 -14.67 -12.53
N SER A 186 4.30 -14.54 -13.28
CA SER A 186 4.82 -15.64 -14.11
C SER A 186 5.38 -16.84 -13.33
N SER A 187 5.54 -16.75 -12.02
CA SER A 187 6.21 -17.81 -11.24
C SER A 187 5.77 -17.98 -9.78
N ILE A 188 5.14 -16.98 -9.13
CA ILE A 188 4.79 -17.08 -7.71
C ILE A 188 3.36 -16.57 -7.48
N PRO A 189 2.49 -17.38 -6.89
CA PRO A 189 1.12 -16.95 -6.60
C PRO A 189 1.11 -15.79 -5.61
N ALA A 190 0.35 -14.75 -5.96
CA ALA A 190 0.06 -13.66 -5.06
C ALA A 190 -0.48 -14.17 -3.72
N THR A 191 0.03 -13.69 -2.62
CA THR A 191 -0.58 -14.02 -1.34
C THR A 191 -1.75 -13.08 -1.10
N ILE A 192 -2.92 -13.63 -0.78
CA ILE A 192 -4.10 -12.81 -0.50
C ILE A 192 -3.83 -11.86 0.68
N ASN A 193 -3.05 -12.32 1.66
CA ASN A 193 -2.70 -11.53 2.83
C ASN A 193 -1.92 -10.27 2.46
N SER A 194 -0.93 -10.39 1.58
CA SER A 194 -0.15 -9.23 1.11
C SER A 194 -1.00 -8.30 0.25
N SER A 195 -1.90 -8.84 -0.59
CA SER A 195 -2.83 -8.02 -1.38
C SER A 195 -3.79 -7.22 -0.51
N ILE A 196 -4.28 -7.79 0.60
CA ILE A 196 -5.13 -7.08 1.57
C ILE A 196 -4.32 -5.96 2.25
N VAL A 197 -3.10 -6.26 2.73
CA VAL A 197 -2.26 -5.25 3.39
C VAL A 197 -1.87 -4.14 2.42
N LEU A 198 -1.56 -4.47 1.16
CA LEU A 198 -1.27 -3.51 0.11
C LEU A 198 -2.48 -2.61 -0.18
N LEU A 199 -3.70 -3.19 -0.23
CA LEU A 199 -4.94 -2.42 -0.39
C LEU A 199 -5.13 -1.43 0.76
N LEU A 200 -4.97 -1.88 2.01
CA LEU A 200 -5.07 -1.02 3.18
C LEU A 200 -4.03 0.10 3.15
N LEU A 201 -2.79 -0.21 2.75
CA LEU A 201 -1.72 0.76 2.62
C LEU A 201 -2.01 1.82 1.54
N ALA A 202 -2.50 1.38 0.37
CA ALA A 202 -2.87 2.28 -0.72
C ALA A 202 -4.05 3.18 -0.34
N LEU A 203 -5.05 2.62 0.36
CA LEU A 203 -6.17 3.39 0.92
C LEU A 203 -5.69 4.40 1.97
N ALA A 204 -4.80 4.01 2.89
CA ALA A 204 -4.23 4.91 3.88
C ALA A 204 -3.51 6.09 3.20
N ALA A 205 -2.69 5.80 2.18
CA ALA A 205 -1.99 6.83 1.41
C ALA A 205 -2.97 7.76 0.68
N PHE A 206 -4.00 7.20 0.05
CA PHE A 206 -5.02 7.94 -0.68
C PHE A 206 -5.82 8.88 0.24
N LEU A 207 -6.31 8.38 1.37
CA LEU A 207 -7.08 9.16 2.35
C LEU A 207 -6.25 10.23 3.05
N ASN A 208 -4.96 9.99 3.28
CA ASN A 208 -4.07 10.99 3.86
C ASN A 208 -3.75 12.16 2.90
N HIS A 209 -4.13 12.06 1.62
CA HIS A 209 -3.95 13.11 0.61
C HIS A 209 -5.30 13.62 0.08
N TRP A 210 -6.33 13.62 0.94
CA TRP A 210 -7.70 13.98 0.59
C TRP A 210 -7.86 15.40 0.02
N ASP A 211 -6.95 16.32 0.37
CA ASP A 211 -6.89 17.71 -0.05
C ASP A 211 -6.35 17.88 -1.48
N HIS A 212 -5.84 16.80 -2.09
CA HIS A 212 -5.33 16.79 -3.44
C HIS A 212 -6.27 16.04 -4.40
N GLU A 213 -6.21 16.41 -5.68
CA GLU A 213 -6.89 15.65 -6.73
C GLU A 213 -6.27 14.24 -6.88
N PRO A 214 -7.06 13.19 -7.15
CA PRO A 214 -8.49 13.19 -7.45
C PRO A 214 -9.42 13.11 -6.21
N VAL A 215 -8.89 12.96 -4.99
CA VAL A 215 -9.72 12.73 -3.80
C VAL A 215 -10.61 13.92 -3.52
N SER A 216 -10.08 15.14 -3.64
CA SER A 216 -10.85 16.38 -3.44
C SER A 216 -12.05 16.48 -4.39
N THR A 217 -11.92 15.92 -5.61
CA THR A 217 -13.03 15.91 -6.59
C THR A 217 -14.18 15.03 -6.12
N PHE A 218 -13.90 13.86 -5.51
CA PHE A 218 -14.95 12.97 -4.97
C PHE A 218 -15.64 13.56 -3.74
N THR A 219 -14.94 14.36 -2.95
CA THR A 219 -15.46 14.93 -1.70
C THR A 219 -16.08 16.32 -1.88
N SER A 220 -15.85 16.99 -3.02
CA SER A 220 -16.35 18.33 -3.28
C SER A 220 -17.88 18.33 -3.55
N ASP A 221 -18.55 19.42 -3.15
CA ASP A 221 -19.97 19.65 -3.45
C ASP A 221 -20.19 20.29 -4.83
N THR A 222 -19.19 20.22 -5.70
CA THR A 222 -19.28 20.64 -7.10
C THR A 222 -20.09 19.64 -7.93
N ALA A 223 -20.55 20.05 -9.12
CA ALA A 223 -21.27 19.19 -10.05
C ALA A 223 -20.47 17.91 -10.41
N GLY A 224 -19.14 18.01 -10.46
CA GLY A 224 -18.24 16.86 -10.68
C GLY A 224 -18.27 15.86 -9.51
N GLY A 225 -18.27 16.34 -8.26
CA GLY A 225 -18.35 15.49 -7.07
C GLY A 225 -19.71 14.82 -6.91
N THR A 226 -20.81 15.50 -7.24
CA THR A 226 -22.15 14.88 -7.24
C THR A 226 -22.31 13.82 -8.34
N LEU A 227 -21.78 14.05 -9.53
CA LEU A 227 -21.78 13.06 -10.62
C LEU A 227 -20.93 11.84 -10.29
N SER A 228 -19.74 12.03 -9.74
CA SER A 228 -18.86 10.89 -9.38
C SER A 228 -19.49 10.03 -8.27
N ARG A 229 -20.15 10.63 -7.27
CA ARG A 229 -20.87 9.89 -6.22
C ARG A 229 -22.13 9.17 -6.74
N SER A 230 -22.78 9.69 -7.77
CA SER A 230 -23.94 9.02 -8.39
C SER A 230 -23.59 7.87 -9.32
N LEU A 231 -22.33 7.78 -9.79
CA LEU A 231 -21.82 6.72 -10.65
C LEU A 231 -21.25 5.52 -9.87
N ILE A 232 -21.04 5.68 -8.57
CA ILE A 232 -20.62 4.58 -7.68
C ILE A 232 -21.90 3.98 -7.09
N PRO A 233 -22.28 2.74 -7.49
CA PRO A 233 -23.48 2.06 -6.99
C PRO A 233 -23.40 1.72 -5.51
#